data_7b8e15831b6a9979dffa33ddbcf0b8e3
#
_entry.id   7b8e15831b6a9979dffa33ddbcf0b8e3
#
_cell.length_a   1.000
_cell.length_b   1.000
_cell.length_c   1.000
_cell.angle_alpha   90.00
_cell.angle_beta   90.00
_cell.angle_gamma   90.00
#
_symmetry.space_group_name_H-M   'P 1'
#
loop_
_entity.id
_entity.type
_entity.pdbx_description
1 polymer ?
#
loop_
_entity_poly.entity_id
_entity_poly.type
_entity_poly.pdbx_seq_one_letter_code
_entity_poly.pdbx_strand_id
1 'polypeptide(L)'
;MFEDFTKIIFRSIKLDKGLYKDPNTFGELSLYYAGLIMVLDGVAGAIALSTLYKTNIIFSGVAALLSWLVWGVLIYVIGIKLFPDPSTNTNFRKIMITVGLAHAPGLFRFFVFVPSLVVPIVFLTQFWIFASLIIGIRETLNFKSNFKSAGVITIAFLIISIVSLSFVMDKINTMSIN
;
A
#
# COMPACT_ATOMS: atom_id res chain seq x y z
N MET A 1 -6.52 9.63 -20.64
CA MET A 1 -6.67 8.44 -19.78
C MET A 1 -5.34 7.76 -19.49
N PHE A 2 -4.61 7.25 -20.50
CA PHE A 2 -3.32 6.58 -20.26
C PHE A 2 -2.22 7.57 -19.79
N GLU A 3 -2.20 8.75 -20.36
CA GLU A 3 -1.29 9.83 -20.00
C GLU A 3 -1.49 10.31 -18.55
N ASP A 4 -2.73 10.40 -18.09
CA ASP A 4 -3.05 10.76 -16.71
C ASP A 4 -2.60 9.68 -15.74
N PHE A 5 -2.80 8.40 -16.07
CA PHE A 5 -2.36 7.27 -15.26
C PHE A 5 -0.85 7.24 -15.07
N THR A 6 -0.09 7.37 -16.16
CA THR A 6 1.39 7.40 -16.09
C THR A 6 1.90 8.60 -15.30
N LYS A 7 1.29 9.77 -15.48
CA LYS A 7 1.63 10.99 -14.72
C LYS A 7 1.39 10.82 -13.23
N ILE A 8 0.28 10.18 -12.84
CA ILE A 8 -0.03 9.87 -11.44
C ILE A 8 1.02 8.92 -10.84
N ILE A 9 1.39 7.84 -11.56
CA ILE A 9 2.44 6.92 -11.12
C ILE A 9 3.76 7.66 -10.88
N PHE A 10 4.22 8.46 -11.84
CA PHE A 10 5.48 9.20 -11.69
C PHE A 10 5.45 10.21 -10.54
N ARG A 11 4.33 10.89 -10.32
CA ARG A 11 4.18 11.80 -9.18
C ARG A 11 4.22 11.06 -7.85
N SER A 12 3.58 9.89 -7.76
CA SER A 12 3.61 9.05 -6.56
C SER A 12 5.02 8.53 -6.26
N ILE A 13 5.72 8.01 -7.28
CA ILE A 13 7.13 7.56 -7.17
C ILE A 13 8.04 8.69 -6.68
N LYS A 14 7.82 9.93 -7.16
CA LYS A 14 8.59 11.12 -6.72
C LYS A 14 8.21 11.64 -5.33
N LEU A 15 7.28 10.99 -4.64
CA LEU A 15 6.76 11.44 -3.34
C LEU A 15 6.16 12.88 -3.40
N ASP A 16 5.52 13.21 -4.52
CA ASP A 16 4.96 14.53 -4.74
C ASP A 16 3.74 14.77 -3.84
N LYS A 17 3.91 15.62 -2.84
CA LYS A 17 2.83 16.03 -1.93
C LYS A 17 1.66 16.68 -2.66
N GLY A 18 1.93 17.40 -3.75
CA GLY A 18 0.92 18.03 -4.59
C GLY A 18 -0.06 17.04 -5.21
N LEU A 19 0.38 15.78 -5.45
CA LEU A 19 -0.49 14.73 -5.94
C LEU A 19 -1.71 14.54 -5.03
N TYR A 20 -1.50 14.46 -3.73
CA TYR A 20 -2.56 14.18 -2.75
C TYR A 20 -3.36 15.42 -2.31
N LYS A 21 -2.97 16.60 -2.78
CA LYS A 21 -3.73 17.86 -2.60
C LYS A 21 -4.58 18.21 -3.82
N ASP A 22 -4.24 17.68 -4.97
CA ASP A 22 -4.89 17.98 -6.24
C ASP A 22 -6.29 17.34 -6.27
N PRO A 23 -7.37 18.14 -6.39
CA PRO A 23 -8.73 17.60 -6.47
C PRO A 23 -8.90 16.60 -7.63
N ASN A 24 -8.16 16.78 -8.74
CA ASN A 24 -8.23 15.89 -9.90
C ASN A 24 -7.69 14.48 -9.57
N THR A 25 -6.79 14.36 -8.60
CA THR A 25 -6.30 13.06 -8.11
C THR A 25 -7.42 12.21 -7.52
N PHE A 26 -8.51 12.80 -7.09
CA PHE A 26 -9.66 12.10 -6.50
C PHE A 26 -10.87 12.04 -7.45
N GLY A 27 -10.64 12.22 -8.74
CA GLY A 27 -11.64 12.09 -9.80
C GLY A 27 -12.25 10.68 -9.89
N GLU A 28 -13.23 10.51 -10.77
CA GLU A 28 -14.00 9.26 -10.87
C GLU A 28 -13.14 8.04 -11.17
N LEU A 29 -12.17 8.15 -12.09
CA LEU A 29 -11.30 7.05 -12.51
C LEU A 29 -10.17 6.73 -11.52
N SER A 30 -9.92 7.59 -10.54
CA SER A 30 -8.75 7.43 -9.66
C SER A 30 -8.82 6.21 -8.75
N LEU A 31 -10.02 5.75 -8.39
CA LEU A 31 -10.19 4.51 -7.65
C LEU A 31 -9.78 3.29 -8.48
N TYR A 32 -10.10 3.30 -9.79
CA TYR A 32 -9.67 2.24 -10.71
C TYR A 32 -8.14 2.26 -10.91
N TYR A 33 -7.55 3.45 -11.02
CA TYR A 33 -6.09 3.59 -11.10
C TYR A 33 -5.40 3.07 -9.84
N ALA A 34 -5.93 3.40 -8.67
CA ALA A 34 -5.43 2.91 -7.40
C ALA A 34 -5.51 1.38 -7.31
N GLY A 35 -6.65 0.80 -7.66
CA GLY A 35 -6.84 -0.65 -7.72
C GLY A 35 -5.91 -1.33 -8.72
N LEU A 36 -5.72 -0.74 -9.91
CA LEU A 36 -4.80 -1.27 -10.92
C LEU A 36 -3.34 -1.26 -10.42
N ILE A 37 -2.90 -0.17 -9.77
CA ILE A 37 -1.56 -0.11 -9.17
C ILE A 37 -1.39 -1.21 -8.12
N MET A 38 -2.40 -1.46 -7.28
CA MET A 38 -2.36 -2.52 -6.27
C MET A 38 -2.21 -3.91 -6.90
N VAL A 39 -2.99 -4.21 -7.95
CA VAL A 39 -2.86 -5.49 -8.67
C VAL A 39 -1.46 -5.61 -9.28
N LEU A 40 -0.99 -4.57 -9.96
CA LEU A 40 0.33 -4.56 -10.59
C LEU A 40 1.46 -4.69 -9.56
N ASP A 41 1.37 -4.05 -8.38
CA ASP A 41 2.34 -4.23 -7.29
C ASP A 41 2.35 -5.67 -6.78
N GLY A 42 1.18 -6.27 -6.56
CA GLY A 42 1.07 -7.67 -6.15
C GLY A 42 1.66 -8.64 -7.18
N VAL A 43 1.38 -8.41 -8.46
CA VAL A 43 1.95 -9.19 -9.58
C VAL A 43 3.46 -8.99 -9.67
N ALA A 44 3.94 -7.75 -9.58
CA ALA A 44 5.38 -7.44 -9.60
C ALA A 44 6.12 -8.12 -8.45
N GLY A 45 5.54 -8.11 -7.25
CA GLY A 45 6.07 -8.81 -6.09
C GLY A 45 6.13 -10.32 -6.30
N ALA A 46 5.07 -10.92 -6.86
CA ALA A 46 5.04 -12.35 -7.17
C ALA A 46 6.09 -12.74 -8.22
N ILE A 47 6.25 -11.95 -9.28
CA ILE A 47 7.27 -12.18 -10.32
C ILE A 47 8.67 -12.10 -9.71
N ALA A 48 8.97 -11.06 -8.93
CA ALA A 48 10.25 -10.93 -8.26
C ALA A 48 10.54 -12.15 -7.35
N LEU A 49 9.58 -12.55 -6.53
CA LEU A 49 9.72 -13.68 -5.61
C LEU A 49 9.71 -15.03 -6.30
N SER A 50 9.18 -15.16 -7.52
CA SER A 50 9.17 -16.42 -8.29
C SER A 50 10.57 -16.94 -8.63
N THR A 51 11.57 -16.08 -8.56
CA THR A 51 12.98 -16.46 -8.71
C THR A 51 13.53 -17.22 -7.51
N LEU A 52 12.87 -17.15 -6.35
CA LEU A 52 13.28 -17.77 -5.09
C LEU A 52 12.37 -18.94 -4.70
N TYR A 53 11.06 -18.83 -4.92
CA TYR A 53 10.08 -19.87 -4.59
C TYR A 53 8.90 -19.86 -5.57
N LYS A 54 8.14 -20.97 -5.57
CA LYS A 54 6.91 -21.06 -6.37
C LYS A 54 5.89 -20.04 -5.87
N THR A 55 5.49 -19.11 -6.73
CA THR A 55 4.44 -18.12 -6.48
C THR A 55 3.29 -18.30 -7.46
N ASN A 56 2.08 -17.99 -7.01
CA ASN A 56 0.91 -17.93 -7.88
C ASN A 56 0.61 -16.45 -8.18
N ILE A 57 0.95 -16.01 -9.39
CA ILE A 57 0.83 -14.61 -9.82
C ILE A 57 -0.61 -14.12 -9.75
N ILE A 58 -1.59 -14.94 -10.18
CA ILE A 58 -3.01 -14.55 -10.17
C ILE A 58 -3.48 -14.39 -8.72
N PHE A 59 -3.17 -15.35 -7.87
CA PHE A 59 -3.51 -15.28 -6.46
C PHE A 59 -2.90 -14.04 -5.79
N SER A 60 -1.65 -13.70 -6.13
CA SER A 60 -0.97 -12.52 -5.58
C SER A 60 -1.66 -11.21 -5.98
N GLY A 61 -2.15 -11.09 -7.21
CA GLY A 61 -2.93 -9.93 -7.65
C GLY A 61 -4.24 -9.78 -6.88
N VAL A 62 -4.96 -10.89 -6.67
CA VAL A 62 -6.21 -10.89 -5.88
C VAL A 62 -5.92 -10.58 -4.41
N ALA A 63 -4.89 -11.19 -3.84
CA ALA A 63 -4.48 -10.93 -2.45
C ALA A 63 -4.08 -9.47 -2.22
N ALA A 64 -3.46 -8.83 -3.21
CA ALA A 64 -3.13 -7.41 -3.14
C ALA A 64 -4.38 -6.52 -3.05
N LEU A 65 -5.46 -6.84 -3.79
CA LEU A 65 -6.73 -6.11 -3.67
C LEU A 65 -7.37 -6.28 -2.29
N LEU A 66 -7.36 -7.49 -1.74
CA LEU A 66 -7.87 -7.74 -0.39
C LEU A 66 -7.03 -7.00 0.66
N SER A 67 -5.72 -7.05 0.53
CA SER A 67 -4.80 -6.30 1.38
C SER A 67 -5.06 -4.80 1.31
N TRP A 68 -5.27 -4.26 0.11
CA TRP A 68 -5.62 -2.86 -0.09
C TRP A 68 -6.88 -2.44 0.67
N LEU A 69 -7.93 -3.28 0.61
CA LEU A 69 -9.17 -3.03 1.35
C LEU A 69 -8.91 -3.01 2.86
N VAL A 70 -8.17 -3.98 3.38
CA VAL A 70 -7.82 -4.08 4.81
C VAL A 70 -7.03 -2.85 5.25
N TRP A 71 -6.00 -2.45 4.48
CA TRP A 71 -5.21 -1.25 4.76
C TRP A 71 -6.08 0.01 4.78
N GLY A 72 -6.96 0.18 3.78
CA GLY A 72 -7.86 1.32 3.69
C GLY A 72 -8.81 1.41 4.87
N VAL A 73 -9.40 0.28 5.30
CA VAL A 73 -10.29 0.20 6.46
C VAL A 73 -9.53 0.55 7.75
N LEU A 74 -8.35 -0.03 7.96
CA LEU A 74 -7.56 0.23 9.17
C LEU A 74 -7.14 1.70 9.25
N ILE A 75 -6.62 2.26 8.18
CA ILE A 75 -6.22 3.67 8.14
C ILE A 75 -7.44 4.58 8.37
N TYR A 76 -8.58 4.26 7.78
CA TYR A 76 -9.83 5.00 8.02
C TYR A 76 -10.24 4.97 9.50
N VAL A 77 -10.28 3.79 10.10
CA VAL A 77 -10.69 3.63 11.50
C VAL A 77 -9.68 4.30 12.43
N ILE A 78 -8.39 4.04 12.25
CA ILE A 78 -7.35 4.59 13.12
C ILE A 78 -7.25 6.11 12.94
N GLY A 79 -7.14 6.58 11.69
CA GLY A 79 -6.87 7.98 11.40
C GLY A 79 -8.07 8.92 11.62
N ILE A 80 -9.29 8.45 11.40
CA ILE A 80 -10.50 9.29 11.48
C ILE A 80 -11.29 9.03 12.75
N LYS A 81 -11.36 7.78 13.21
CA LYS A 81 -12.20 7.44 14.38
C LYS A 81 -11.42 7.45 15.69
N LEU A 82 -10.19 6.94 15.69
CA LEU A 82 -9.39 6.83 16.92
C LEU A 82 -8.49 8.05 17.16
N PHE A 83 -7.86 8.57 16.11
CA PHE A 83 -6.91 9.70 16.23
C PHE A 83 -7.24 10.86 15.26
N PRO A 84 -8.47 11.40 15.29
CA PRO A 84 -8.83 12.52 14.41
C PRO A 84 -7.95 13.74 14.67
N ASP A 85 -7.86 14.61 13.68
CA ASP A 85 -7.36 15.98 13.82
C ASP A 85 -8.56 16.93 13.60
N PRO A 86 -8.65 18.08 14.27
CA PRO A 86 -9.73 19.05 14.02
C PRO A 86 -9.84 19.49 12.57
N SER A 87 -8.73 19.40 11.82
CA SER A 87 -8.66 19.73 10.38
C SER A 87 -8.97 18.54 9.46
N THR A 88 -9.24 17.35 10.00
CA THR A 88 -9.49 16.14 9.19
C THR A 88 -10.85 16.27 8.48
N ASN A 89 -10.80 16.40 7.16
CA ASN A 89 -11.98 16.42 6.30
C ASN A 89 -11.74 15.52 5.09
N THR A 90 -12.01 14.24 5.27
CA THR A 90 -11.81 13.23 4.21
C THR A 90 -12.86 12.13 4.30
N ASN A 91 -12.91 11.27 3.28
CA ASN A 91 -13.81 10.13 3.24
C ASN A 91 -13.03 8.84 2.92
N PHE A 92 -13.70 7.70 3.09
CA PHE A 92 -13.11 6.39 2.86
C PHE A 92 -12.57 6.23 1.43
N ARG A 93 -13.30 6.74 0.41
CA ARG A 93 -12.87 6.67 -1.00
C ARG A 93 -11.53 7.37 -1.23
N LYS A 94 -11.32 8.55 -0.64
CA LYS A 94 -10.05 9.28 -0.77
C LYS A 94 -8.89 8.50 -0.13
N ILE A 95 -9.13 7.87 1.02
CA ILE A 95 -8.13 7.02 1.67
C ILE A 95 -7.78 5.82 0.80
N MET A 96 -8.77 5.13 0.24
CA MET A 96 -8.54 4.01 -0.67
C MET A 96 -7.69 4.41 -1.87
N ILE A 97 -8.01 5.54 -2.51
CA ILE A 97 -7.22 6.08 -3.62
C ILE A 97 -5.78 6.35 -3.14
N THR A 98 -5.61 7.04 -2.03
CA THR A 98 -4.28 7.38 -1.49
C THR A 98 -3.44 6.14 -1.22
N VAL A 99 -4.02 5.12 -0.57
CA VAL A 99 -3.31 3.87 -0.26
C VAL A 99 -2.88 3.17 -1.55
N GLY A 100 -3.77 3.06 -2.53
CA GLY A 100 -3.42 2.41 -3.80
C GLY A 100 -2.35 3.17 -4.58
N LEU A 101 -2.45 4.51 -4.70
CA LEU A 101 -1.45 5.32 -5.38
C LEU A 101 -0.07 5.25 -4.69
N ALA A 102 -0.05 5.17 -3.36
CA ALA A 102 1.19 5.09 -2.59
C ALA A 102 1.99 3.79 -2.85
N HIS A 103 1.36 2.76 -3.46
CA HIS A 103 2.02 1.51 -3.85
C HIS A 103 2.73 1.57 -5.21
N ALA A 104 2.65 2.70 -5.95
CA ALA A 104 3.32 2.85 -7.24
C ALA A 104 4.84 2.54 -7.21
N PRO A 105 5.62 2.84 -6.15
CA PRO A 105 7.02 2.41 -6.08
C PRO A 105 7.22 0.89 -6.14
N GLY A 106 6.23 0.09 -5.75
CA GLY A 106 6.28 -1.36 -5.82
C GLY A 106 6.40 -1.91 -7.24
N LEU A 107 5.99 -1.12 -8.25
CA LEU A 107 6.14 -1.49 -9.66
C LEU A 107 7.61 -1.69 -10.09
N PHE A 108 8.57 -1.11 -9.38
CA PHE A 108 9.98 -1.36 -9.64
C PHE A 108 10.38 -2.83 -9.47
N ARG A 109 9.59 -3.63 -8.76
CA ARG A 109 9.79 -5.08 -8.63
C ARG A 109 9.68 -5.83 -9.94
N PHE A 110 9.00 -5.28 -10.96
CA PHE A 110 8.99 -5.84 -12.31
C PHE A 110 10.38 -5.91 -12.97
N PHE A 111 11.32 -5.09 -12.54
CA PHE A 111 12.67 -5.03 -13.10
C PHE A 111 13.68 -5.92 -12.37
N VAL A 112 13.22 -6.79 -11.48
CA VAL A 112 14.08 -7.70 -10.71
C VAL A 112 14.22 -9.02 -11.46
N PHE A 113 15.31 -9.14 -12.23
CA PHE A 113 15.61 -10.34 -13.02
C PHE A 113 16.76 -11.18 -12.42
N VAL A 114 17.44 -10.66 -11.41
CA VAL A 114 18.60 -11.31 -10.78
C VAL A 114 18.22 -11.78 -9.38
N PRO A 115 18.29 -13.10 -9.06
CA PRO A 115 17.86 -13.62 -7.77
C PRO A 115 18.50 -12.96 -6.55
N SER A 116 19.80 -12.63 -6.62
CA SER A 116 20.51 -11.95 -5.52
C SER A 116 20.03 -10.53 -5.24
N LEU A 117 19.34 -9.88 -6.18
CA LEU A 117 18.80 -8.52 -6.03
C LEU A 117 17.35 -8.51 -5.56
N VAL A 118 16.66 -9.65 -5.51
CA VAL A 118 15.24 -9.74 -5.09
C VAL A 118 15.05 -9.17 -3.71
N VAL A 119 15.76 -9.68 -2.73
CA VAL A 119 15.59 -9.26 -1.32
C VAL A 119 15.92 -7.77 -1.14
N PRO A 120 17.08 -7.25 -1.60
CA PRO A 120 17.38 -5.82 -1.50
C PRO A 120 16.32 -4.92 -2.16
N ILE A 121 15.85 -5.26 -3.36
CA ILE A 121 14.91 -4.42 -4.11
C ILE A 121 13.50 -4.48 -3.48
N VAL A 122 13.04 -5.66 -3.07
CA VAL A 122 11.76 -5.78 -2.36
C VAL A 122 11.79 -4.97 -1.07
N PHE A 123 12.88 -5.02 -0.31
CA PHE A 123 13.05 -4.26 0.92
C PHE A 123 13.06 -2.75 0.65
N LEU A 124 13.85 -2.29 -0.33
CA LEU A 124 13.94 -0.88 -0.71
C LEU A 124 12.58 -0.32 -1.18
N THR A 125 11.88 -1.05 -2.04
CA THR A 125 10.56 -0.64 -2.52
C THR A 125 9.53 -0.61 -1.40
N GLN A 126 9.63 -1.50 -0.40
CA GLN A 126 8.75 -1.49 0.76
C GLN A 126 8.94 -0.23 1.63
N PHE A 127 10.18 0.20 1.86
CA PHE A 127 10.46 1.49 2.52
C PHE A 127 9.93 2.67 1.73
N TRP A 128 10.06 2.61 0.40
CA TRP A 128 9.56 3.67 -0.47
C TRP A 128 8.03 3.77 -0.43
N ILE A 129 7.32 2.62 -0.50
CA ILE A 129 5.88 2.55 -0.30
C ILE A 129 5.49 3.15 1.06
N PHE A 130 6.22 2.79 2.13
CA PHE A 130 5.95 3.31 3.47
C PHE A 130 6.11 4.84 3.54
N ALA A 131 7.16 5.39 2.94
CA ALA A 131 7.36 6.83 2.83
C ALA A 131 6.24 7.52 2.02
N SER A 132 5.82 6.90 0.92
CA SER A 132 4.71 7.37 0.09
C SER A 132 3.39 7.38 0.86
N LEU A 133 3.11 6.33 1.63
CA LEU A 133 1.94 6.24 2.51
C LEU A 133 1.95 7.35 3.57
N ILE A 134 3.09 7.60 4.24
CA ILE A 134 3.20 8.66 5.25
C ILE A 134 2.82 10.01 4.66
N ILE A 135 3.37 10.33 3.48
CA ILE A 135 3.10 11.58 2.80
C ILE A 135 1.65 11.63 2.33
N GLY A 136 1.17 10.60 1.65
CA GLY A 136 -0.19 10.53 1.13
C GLY A 136 -1.24 10.64 2.22
N ILE A 137 -1.11 9.87 3.29
CA ILE A 137 -2.06 9.88 4.40
C ILE A 137 -2.02 11.20 5.16
N ARG A 138 -0.84 11.79 5.35
CA ARG A 138 -0.74 13.13 5.94
C ARG A 138 -1.57 14.16 5.17
N GLU A 139 -1.39 14.22 3.87
CA GLU A 139 -2.08 15.19 3.02
C GLU A 139 -3.59 14.88 2.90
N THR A 140 -3.95 13.61 2.75
CA THR A 140 -5.36 13.18 2.60
C THR A 140 -6.16 13.37 3.89
N LEU A 141 -5.56 13.14 5.06
CA LEU A 141 -6.18 13.37 6.37
C LEU A 141 -5.99 14.80 6.89
N ASN A 142 -5.24 15.62 6.15
CA ASN A 142 -4.87 16.99 6.53
C ASN A 142 -4.19 17.06 7.91
N PHE A 143 -3.31 16.09 8.20
CA PHE A 143 -2.57 16.08 9.45
C PHE A 143 -1.45 17.13 9.45
N LYS A 144 -1.27 17.80 10.58
CA LYS A 144 -0.22 18.82 10.78
C LYS A 144 1.19 18.22 10.76
N SER A 145 1.35 16.95 11.12
CA SER A 145 2.65 16.30 11.31
C SER A 145 2.76 14.96 10.55
N ASN A 146 3.93 14.71 9.97
CA ASN A 146 4.29 13.40 9.43
C ASN A 146 4.31 12.31 10.51
N PHE A 147 4.66 12.65 11.76
CA PHE A 147 4.68 11.70 12.88
C PHE A 147 3.30 11.11 13.15
N LYS A 148 2.23 11.92 13.02
CA LYS A 148 0.88 11.44 13.22
C LYS A 148 0.48 10.43 12.14
N SER A 149 0.76 10.72 10.87
CA SER A 149 0.50 9.77 9.79
C SER A 149 1.37 8.53 9.88
N ALA A 150 2.64 8.66 10.23
CA ALA A 150 3.52 7.52 10.50
C ALA A 150 2.98 6.65 11.64
N GLY A 151 2.49 7.25 12.73
CA GLY A 151 1.86 6.54 13.83
C GLY A 151 0.63 5.73 13.40
N VAL A 152 -0.28 6.35 12.64
CA VAL A 152 -1.47 5.68 12.08
C VAL A 152 -1.08 4.47 11.23
N ILE A 153 -0.11 4.63 10.34
CA ILE A 153 0.36 3.56 9.45
C ILE A 153 1.07 2.46 10.24
N THR A 154 1.90 2.82 11.22
CA THR A 154 2.60 1.85 12.08
C THR A 154 1.62 1.02 12.90
N ILE A 155 0.58 1.64 13.49
CA ILE A 155 -0.45 0.91 14.23
C ILE A 155 -1.20 -0.04 13.30
N ALA A 156 -1.59 0.40 12.09
CA ALA A 156 -2.22 -0.46 11.10
C ALA A 156 -1.33 -1.65 10.73
N PHE A 157 -0.04 -1.40 10.50
CA PHE A 157 0.96 -2.43 10.21
C PHE A 157 1.10 -3.45 11.36
N LEU A 158 1.16 -2.99 12.61
CA LEU A 158 1.26 -3.86 13.78
C LEU A 158 0.01 -4.74 13.92
N ILE A 159 -1.19 -4.20 13.71
CA ILE A 159 -2.44 -4.96 13.75
C ILE A 159 -2.40 -6.08 12.70
N ILE A 160 -2.05 -5.76 11.45
CA ILE A 160 -1.95 -6.75 10.37
C ILE A 160 -0.91 -7.81 10.72
N SER A 161 0.25 -7.40 11.24
CA SER A 161 1.35 -8.31 11.60
C SER A 161 0.94 -9.28 12.72
N ILE A 162 0.25 -8.79 13.76
CA ILE A 162 -0.22 -9.62 14.87
C ILE A 162 -1.26 -10.64 14.37
N VAL A 163 -2.23 -10.19 13.55
CA VAL A 163 -3.25 -11.08 12.99
C VAL A 163 -2.60 -12.15 12.10
N SER A 164 -1.68 -11.74 11.22
CA SER A 164 -0.97 -12.67 10.33
C SER A 164 -0.16 -13.70 11.13
N LEU A 165 0.54 -13.26 12.18
CA LEU A 165 1.32 -14.16 13.04
C LEU A 165 0.43 -15.18 13.75
N SER A 166 -0.75 -14.76 14.24
CA SER A 166 -1.71 -15.64 14.90
C SER A 166 -2.16 -16.77 13.98
N PHE A 167 -2.45 -16.48 12.70
CA PHE A 167 -2.79 -17.50 11.71
C PHE A 167 -1.64 -18.47 11.42
N VAL A 168 -0.39 -17.97 11.36
CA VAL A 168 0.79 -18.82 11.14
C VAL A 168 1.01 -19.75 12.33
N MET A 169 0.90 -19.24 13.55
CA MET A 169 1.07 -20.05 14.79
C MET A 169 0.00 -21.12 14.92
N ASP A 170 -1.27 -20.81 14.61
CA ASP A 170 -2.35 -21.79 14.60
C ASP A 170 -2.09 -22.93 13.61
N LYS A 171 -1.62 -22.58 12.40
CA LYS A 171 -1.27 -23.59 11.39
C LYS A 171 -0.10 -24.49 11.82
N ILE A 172 0.92 -23.93 12.49
CA ILE A 172 2.04 -24.71 13.00
C ILE A 172 1.55 -25.67 14.08
N ASN A 173 0.73 -25.22 15.02
CA ASN A 173 0.18 -26.03 16.09
C ASN A 173 -0.67 -27.19 15.54
N THR A 174 -1.52 -26.93 14.54
CA THR A 174 -2.34 -28.00 13.93
C THR A 174 -1.50 -29.04 13.18
N MET A 175 -0.36 -28.65 12.58
CA MET A 175 0.54 -29.62 11.94
C MET A 175 1.37 -30.44 12.92
N SER A 176 1.61 -29.95 14.15
CA SER A 176 2.41 -30.66 15.18
C SER A 176 1.60 -31.69 15.96
N ILE A 177 0.27 -31.68 15.82
CA ILE A 177 -0.64 -32.61 16.55
C ILE A 177 -1.04 -33.82 15.68
N ASN A 178 -0.82 -33.74 14.37
CA ASN A 178 -1.06 -34.80 13.37
C ASN A 178 0.23 -35.52 12.98
#